data_84a1c056c541c23da218814b3431db68
#
_entry.id   84a1c056c541c23da218814b3431db68
#
_cell.length_a   1.000
_cell.length_b   1.000
_cell.length_c   1.000
_cell.angle_alpha   90.00
_cell.angle_beta   90.00
_cell.angle_gamma   90.00
#
_symmetry.space_group_name_H-M   'P 1'
#
loop_
_entity.id
_entity.type
_entity.pdbx_description
1 polymer ?
#
loop_
_entity_poly.entity_id
_entity_poly.type
_entity_poly.pdbx_seq_one_letter_code
_entity_poly.pdbx_strand_id
1 'polypeptide(L)'
;MNATDNTPQLMSAQDYRDSLRRCKPRVFVDGRQVDSVADERAFQPGINAVGLTYDFALQTRYAPLMTAVQHTSGRTVNRLSHLNTSSGDLLNKLEAVRLICQETGCAQRYLTHDAVNAIAQVSARIDDARGTTEHTDRFLHYLHRIQDQDLTLGVAMTDAKGDRSRRPHEQANKDSYVHVVERNAVHNGVRGIVISGTKAIVTGAPYMHELLVMPCRNMGREDADFAVCCAVPIDAPGLTIVARPAGRPGEKLEHGDALFSRKYGQSTGVCIFDRVFVPWDNVFFAGEWEHSGHLTYSYATHHRQTCIAARAGFGDLLIGAGALMCEANGFDPGRESHLREQMVELITITEGFYACGVAASVYGKADEHSKTFMPDPVFANIGKLLLATKIYDMHRIAHYVSGGLIVTLPGPDEDHNPETGARLSEVLRANPDVPYEQRIETARFIEDLTAGYQGGWYSVISLHGGGSPAAMKQEIWRNYPVGNKVELVERLLERGIAADGSAAAAPHDPARAITKNRQPGKCCDTGCTTPGQPVMVDLPTVVETLPSRLPHRESMQGLPKLL
;
A
#
# COMPACT_ATOMS: atom_id res chain seq x y z
N MET A 1 23.46 0.15 -38.88
CA MET A 1 23.20 -0.18 -37.47
C MET A 1 21.78 0.26 -37.19
N ASN A 2 20.86 -0.70 -37.16
CA ASN A 2 19.46 -0.41 -36.85
C ASN A 2 19.42 0.03 -35.38
N ALA A 3 18.85 1.20 -35.12
CA ALA A 3 18.47 1.61 -33.78
C ALA A 3 17.50 0.53 -33.25
N THR A 4 17.95 -0.28 -32.33
CA THR A 4 17.06 -1.17 -31.59
C THR A 4 16.04 -0.30 -30.90
N ASP A 5 14.78 -0.51 -31.23
CA ASP A 5 13.63 0.11 -30.58
C ASP A 5 13.71 -0.20 -29.08
N ASN A 6 14.20 0.78 -28.31
CA ASN A 6 14.52 0.63 -26.88
C ASN A 6 13.31 1.05 -26.04
N THR A 7 12.10 0.87 -26.58
CA THR A 7 10.85 1.15 -25.87
C THR A 7 10.67 0.07 -24.81
N PRO A 8 10.55 0.39 -23.51
CA PRO A 8 10.29 -0.58 -22.47
C PRO A 8 8.99 -1.31 -22.78
N GLN A 9 9.06 -2.62 -22.89
CA GLN A 9 7.89 -3.43 -23.15
C GLN A 9 7.18 -3.71 -21.81
N LEU A 10 6.03 -3.08 -21.59
CA LEU A 10 5.18 -3.40 -20.45
C LEU A 10 4.72 -4.87 -20.56
N MET A 11 4.82 -5.61 -19.48
CA MET A 11 4.36 -6.99 -19.40
C MET A 11 2.83 -7.05 -19.35
N SER A 12 2.28 -8.14 -19.87
CA SER A 12 0.92 -8.60 -19.57
C SER A 12 0.91 -9.49 -18.32
N ALA A 13 -0.27 -9.82 -17.79
CA ALA A 13 -0.39 -10.82 -16.73
C ALA A 13 0.18 -12.18 -17.12
N GLN A 14 0.10 -12.55 -18.41
CA GLN A 14 0.68 -13.79 -18.91
C GLN A 14 2.22 -13.71 -18.94
N ASP A 15 2.80 -12.60 -19.42
CA ASP A 15 4.25 -12.40 -19.41
C ASP A 15 4.80 -12.44 -17.98
N TYR A 16 4.06 -11.85 -17.03
CA TYR A 16 4.39 -11.92 -15.60
C TYR A 16 4.39 -13.36 -15.08
N ARG A 17 3.38 -14.18 -15.41
CA ARG A 17 3.36 -15.60 -15.03
C ARG A 17 4.52 -16.38 -15.65
N ASP A 18 4.82 -16.12 -16.92
CA ASP A 18 5.92 -16.77 -17.62
C ASP A 18 7.28 -16.33 -17.06
N SER A 19 7.40 -15.09 -16.58
CA SER A 19 8.61 -14.64 -15.88
C SER A 19 8.80 -15.37 -14.55
N LEU A 20 7.74 -15.59 -13.78
CA LEU A 20 7.80 -16.37 -12.53
C LEU A 20 8.17 -17.84 -12.76
N ARG A 21 7.78 -18.44 -13.89
CA ARG A 21 8.19 -19.82 -14.25
C ARG A 21 9.68 -19.95 -14.48
N ARG A 22 10.34 -18.86 -14.89
CA ARG A 22 11.81 -18.84 -15.07
C ARG A 22 12.57 -18.75 -13.75
N CYS A 23 11.96 -18.14 -12.73
CA CYS A 23 12.53 -18.08 -11.38
C CYS A 23 12.38 -19.43 -10.66
N LYS A 24 13.36 -19.80 -9.86
CA LYS A 24 13.37 -21.07 -9.11
C LYS A 24 13.58 -20.82 -7.61
N PRO A 25 12.68 -20.05 -6.96
CA PRO A 25 12.83 -19.76 -5.55
C PRO A 25 12.60 -21.00 -4.67
N ARG A 26 13.28 -21.05 -3.55
CA ARG A 26 13.05 -22.07 -2.53
C ARG A 26 11.88 -21.65 -1.63
N VAL A 27 10.68 -22.12 -1.94
CA VAL A 27 9.44 -21.76 -1.27
C VAL A 27 8.80 -22.99 -0.62
N PHE A 28 8.28 -22.81 0.58
CA PHE A 28 7.48 -23.79 1.31
C PHE A 28 6.09 -23.23 1.60
N VAL A 29 5.07 -24.05 1.44
CA VAL A 29 3.68 -23.77 1.81
C VAL A 29 3.03 -25.05 2.34
N ASP A 30 2.28 -24.97 3.42
CA ASP A 30 1.59 -26.09 4.04
C ASP A 30 2.49 -27.33 4.27
N GLY A 31 3.75 -27.09 4.68
CA GLY A 31 4.73 -28.12 5.02
C GLY A 31 5.44 -28.77 3.81
N ARG A 32 5.15 -28.39 2.57
CA ARG A 32 5.78 -28.92 1.35
C ARG A 32 6.54 -27.86 0.60
N GLN A 33 7.58 -28.26 -0.10
CA GLN A 33 8.29 -27.41 -1.05
C GLN A 33 7.48 -27.24 -2.34
N VAL A 34 7.50 -26.04 -2.91
CA VAL A 34 6.82 -25.69 -4.14
C VAL A 34 7.76 -25.88 -5.33
N ASP A 35 7.31 -26.59 -6.36
CA ASP A 35 8.10 -26.83 -7.58
C ASP A 35 8.08 -25.62 -8.53
N SER A 36 6.89 -25.01 -8.72
CA SER A 36 6.70 -23.83 -9.57
C SER A 36 5.75 -22.87 -8.87
N VAL A 37 6.25 -21.70 -8.51
CA VAL A 37 5.43 -20.66 -7.86
C VAL A 37 4.30 -20.20 -8.78
N ALA A 38 4.58 -20.06 -10.07
CA ALA A 38 3.60 -19.60 -11.05
C ALA A 38 2.40 -20.55 -11.19
N ASP A 39 2.61 -21.84 -10.92
CA ASP A 39 1.61 -22.89 -11.12
C ASP A 39 1.06 -23.43 -9.79
N GLU A 40 1.59 -22.95 -8.66
CA GLU A 40 1.14 -23.34 -7.33
C GLU A 40 -0.25 -22.78 -7.02
N ARG A 41 -1.23 -23.66 -6.79
CA ARG A 41 -2.63 -23.32 -6.55
C ARG A 41 -2.79 -22.36 -5.35
N ALA A 42 -2.01 -22.55 -4.30
CA ALA A 42 -2.06 -21.71 -3.10
C ALA A 42 -1.71 -20.23 -3.36
N PHE A 43 -1.04 -19.93 -4.47
CA PHE A 43 -0.61 -18.57 -4.81
C PHE A 43 -1.39 -17.93 -5.95
N GLN A 44 -2.22 -18.71 -6.68
CA GLN A 44 -2.97 -18.19 -7.83
C GLN A 44 -3.77 -16.91 -7.52
N PRO A 45 -4.52 -16.81 -6.40
CA PRO A 45 -5.26 -15.57 -6.11
C PRO A 45 -4.35 -14.34 -5.98
N GLY A 46 -3.16 -14.50 -5.40
CA GLY A 46 -2.17 -13.42 -5.28
C GLY A 46 -1.53 -13.06 -6.61
N ILE A 47 -1.18 -14.07 -7.42
CA ILE A 47 -0.64 -13.90 -8.77
C ILE A 47 -1.65 -13.21 -9.69
N ASN A 48 -2.94 -13.56 -9.58
CA ASN A 48 -4.01 -12.89 -10.32
C ASN A 48 -4.12 -11.41 -9.95
N ALA A 49 -4.07 -11.10 -8.65
CA ALA A 49 -4.16 -9.72 -8.17
C ALA A 49 -2.97 -8.85 -8.63
N VAL A 50 -1.76 -9.41 -8.67
CA VAL A 50 -0.58 -8.75 -9.23
C VAL A 50 -0.69 -8.65 -10.75
N GLY A 51 -1.09 -9.74 -11.43
CA GLY A 51 -1.26 -9.80 -12.88
C GLY A 51 -2.18 -8.71 -13.43
N LEU A 52 -3.28 -8.42 -12.73
CA LEU A 52 -4.19 -7.35 -13.12
C LEU A 52 -3.52 -5.98 -13.24
N THR A 53 -2.50 -5.70 -12.43
CA THR A 53 -1.77 -4.41 -12.49
C THR A 53 -0.96 -4.26 -13.78
N TYR A 54 -0.61 -5.36 -14.43
CA TYR A 54 0.03 -5.39 -15.73
C TYR A 54 -1.00 -5.20 -16.84
N ASP A 55 -2.08 -6.00 -16.82
CA ASP A 55 -3.12 -5.94 -17.86
C ASP A 55 -3.80 -4.57 -17.90
N PHE A 56 -4.02 -3.92 -16.76
CA PHE A 56 -4.60 -2.58 -16.72
C PHE A 56 -3.68 -1.53 -17.37
N ALA A 57 -2.36 -1.69 -17.27
CA ALA A 57 -1.40 -0.80 -17.92
C ALA A 57 -1.43 -0.91 -19.46
N LEU A 58 -1.88 -2.05 -20.00
CA LEU A 58 -2.01 -2.31 -21.43
C LEU A 58 -3.39 -1.94 -22.00
N GLN A 59 -4.41 -1.81 -21.16
CA GLN A 59 -5.75 -1.45 -21.60
C GLN A 59 -5.85 0.05 -21.88
N THR A 60 -6.23 0.45 -23.09
CA THR A 60 -6.34 1.86 -23.53
C THR A 60 -7.13 2.72 -22.53
N ARG A 61 -8.17 2.16 -21.92
CA ARG A 61 -9.02 2.84 -20.93
C ARG A 61 -8.25 3.22 -19.66
N TYR A 62 -7.34 2.37 -19.19
CA TYR A 62 -6.65 2.51 -17.90
C TYR A 62 -5.18 2.91 -18.05
N ALA A 63 -4.60 2.74 -19.23
CA ALA A 63 -3.20 3.06 -19.49
C ALA A 63 -2.79 4.48 -19.04
N PRO A 64 -3.58 5.55 -19.27
CA PRO A 64 -3.21 6.90 -18.81
C PRO A 64 -3.06 7.00 -17.29
N LEU A 65 -3.82 6.19 -16.54
CA LEU A 65 -3.74 6.13 -15.09
C LEU A 65 -2.64 5.17 -14.62
N MET A 66 -2.47 4.04 -15.31
CA MET A 66 -1.58 2.95 -14.90
C MET A 66 -0.15 3.08 -15.41
N THR A 67 0.13 4.07 -16.26
CA THR A 67 1.47 4.36 -16.77
C THR A 67 1.92 5.77 -16.40
N ALA A 68 3.22 6.01 -16.45
CA ALA A 68 3.81 7.33 -16.25
C ALA A 68 5.10 7.45 -17.08
N VAL A 69 5.50 8.69 -17.42
CA VAL A 69 6.81 8.94 -18.02
C VAL A 69 7.83 9.16 -16.91
N GLN A 70 8.82 8.27 -16.81
CA GLN A 70 9.88 8.38 -15.83
C GLN A 70 10.82 9.54 -16.22
N HIS A 71 10.91 10.57 -15.40
CA HIS A 71 11.69 11.78 -15.68
C HIS A 71 13.19 11.53 -15.83
N THR A 72 13.75 10.52 -15.17
CA THR A 72 15.20 10.20 -15.22
C THR A 72 15.60 9.45 -16.49
N SER A 73 14.65 8.83 -17.20
CA SER A 73 14.93 8.04 -18.42
C SER A 73 14.12 8.51 -19.64
N GLY A 74 13.07 9.31 -19.45
CA GLY A 74 12.14 9.69 -20.51
C GLY A 74 11.22 8.55 -21.00
N ARG A 75 11.28 7.37 -20.39
CA ARG A 75 10.55 6.16 -20.81
C ARG A 75 9.17 6.09 -20.17
N THR A 76 8.22 5.53 -20.90
CA THR A 76 6.92 5.16 -20.32
C THR A 76 7.08 3.87 -19.52
N VAL A 77 6.73 3.90 -18.23
CA VAL A 77 6.86 2.80 -17.28
C VAL A 77 5.51 2.53 -16.62
N ASN A 78 5.36 1.35 -15.99
CA ASN A 78 4.23 1.11 -15.12
C ASN A 78 4.27 2.10 -13.95
N ARG A 79 3.14 2.76 -13.66
CA ARG A 79 3.05 3.75 -12.57
C ARG A 79 3.51 3.20 -11.22
N LEU A 80 3.32 1.92 -10.99
CA LEU A 80 3.71 1.28 -9.74
C LEU A 80 5.23 1.05 -9.58
N SER A 81 6.04 1.49 -10.56
CA SER A 81 7.51 1.58 -10.46
C SER A 81 8.05 3.00 -10.71
N HIS A 82 7.18 4.02 -10.82
CA HIS A 82 7.53 5.40 -11.12
C HIS A 82 8.03 6.18 -9.89
N LEU A 83 8.93 7.12 -10.08
CA LEU A 83 9.30 8.11 -9.06
C LEU A 83 8.39 9.33 -9.16
N ASN A 84 7.71 9.65 -8.07
CA ASN A 84 6.83 10.83 -8.02
C ASN A 84 7.64 12.13 -8.12
N THR A 85 7.17 13.08 -8.91
CA THR A 85 7.77 14.42 -9.05
C THR A 85 6.79 15.54 -8.71
N SER A 86 5.52 15.18 -8.51
CA SER A 86 4.44 16.15 -8.30
C SER A 86 3.31 15.61 -7.43
N SER A 87 2.45 16.52 -6.96
CA SER A 87 1.18 16.15 -6.34
C SER A 87 0.27 15.36 -7.29
N GLY A 88 0.34 15.67 -8.61
CA GLY A 88 -0.39 14.93 -9.65
C GLY A 88 0.03 13.46 -9.73
N ASP A 89 1.31 13.14 -9.59
CA ASP A 89 1.78 11.75 -9.55
C ASP A 89 1.22 11.00 -8.34
N LEU A 90 1.18 11.65 -7.16
CA LEU A 90 0.60 11.06 -5.95
C LEU A 90 -0.92 10.85 -6.09
N LEU A 91 -1.65 11.79 -6.69
CA LEU A 91 -3.09 11.66 -6.94
C LEU A 91 -3.36 10.55 -7.95
N ASN A 92 -2.64 10.51 -9.07
CA ASN A 92 -2.78 9.45 -10.06
C ASN A 92 -2.46 8.07 -9.49
N LYS A 93 -1.43 7.96 -8.63
CA LYS A 93 -1.15 6.71 -7.91
C LYS A 93 -2.32 6.33 -6.99
N LEU A 94 -2.87 7.30 -6.25
CA LEU A 94 -3.98 7.07 -5.34
C LEU A 94 -5.20 6.48 -6.09
N GLU A 95 -5.58 7.10 -7.21
CA GLU A 95 -6.66 6.64 -8.08
C GLU A 95 -6.36 5.27 -8.71
N ALA A 96 -5.13 5.06 -9.20
CA ALA A 96 -4.72 3.77 -9.77
C ALA A 96 -4.86 2.62 -8.76
N VAL A 97 -4.44 2.84 -7.52
CA VAL A 97 -4.53 1.84 -6.46
C VAL A 97 -5.99 1.59 -6.03
N ARG A 98 -6.82 2.64 -5.94
CA ARG A 98 -8.27 2.47 -5.69
C ARG A 98 -8.92 1.64 -6.80
N LEU A 99 -8.66 1.97 -8.07
CA LEU A 99 -9.15 1.24 -9.24
C LEU A 99 -8.78 -0.25 -9.18
N ILE A 100 -7.50 -0.57 -8.93
CA ILE A 100 -7.04 -1.96 -8.83
C ILE A 100 -7.79 -2.68 -7.69
N CYS A 101 -7.98 -2.01 -6.56
CA CYS A 101 -8.62 -2.62 -5.39
C CYS A 101 -10.14 -2.74 -5.51
N GLN A 102 -10.79 -1.97 -6.37
CA GLN A 102 -12.19 -2.18 -6.77
C GLN A 102 -12.40 -3.50 -7.50
N GLU A 103 -11.37 -4.02 -8.18
CA GLU A 103 -11.44 -5.35 -8.82
C GLU A 103 -10.90 -6.44 -7.89
N THR A 104 -9.77 -6.20 -7.21
CA THR A 104 -9.01 -7.26 -6.52
C THR A 104 -9.19 -7.26 -5.00
N GLY A 105 -9.83 -6.25 -4.42
CA GLY A 105 -9.87 -6.01 -2.97
C GLY A 105 -8.49 -5.73 -2.36
N CYS A 106 -7.40 -6.03 -3.07
CA CYS A 106 -6.03 -5.79 -2.63
C CYS A 106 -5.10 -5.49 -3.81
N ALA A 107 -4.15 -4.60 -3.61
CA ALA A 107 -3.10 -4.34 -4.58
C ALA A 107 -1.75 -4.53 -3.89
N GLN A 108 -0.91 -5.40 -4.42
CA GLN A 108 0.36 -5.75 -3.78
C GLN A 108 1.53 -5.02 -4.43
N ARG A 109 1.46 -4.78 -5.75
CA ARG A 109 2.55 -4.15 -6.51
C ARG A 109 2.82 -2.70 -6.11
N TYR A 110 1.88 -2.00 -5.47
CA TYR A 110 2.12 -0.64 -4.96
C TYR A 110 3.26 -0.58 -3.93
N LEU A 111 3.60 -1.69 -3.27
CA LEU A 111 4.75 -1.76 -2.37
C LEU A 111 6.06 -1.45 -3.12
N THR A 112 6.18 -1.89 -4.37
CA THR A 112 7.30 -1.53 -5.26
C THR A 112 7.42 -0.01 -5.36
N HIS A 113 6.31 0.68 -5.68
CA HIS A 113 6.27 2.14 -5.81
C HIS A 113 6.70 2.85 -4.53
N ASP A 114 6.15 2.44 -3.38
CA ASP A 114 6.44 3.08 -2.10
C ASP A 114 7.93 2.92 -1.73
N ALA A 115 8.51 1.75 -2.03
CA ALA A 115 9.90 1.45 -1.73
C ALA A 115 10.89 2.18 -2.63
N VAL A 116 10.66 2.22 -3.96
CA VAL A 116 11.60 2.90 -4.87
C VAL A 116 11.64 4.41 -4.60
N ASN A 117 10.50 5.04 -4.25
CA ASN A 117 10.48 6.44 -3.86
C ASN A 117 11.25 6.69 -2.55
N ALA A 118 11.11 5.80 -1.55
CA ALA A 118 11.84 5.92 -0.30
C ALA A 118 13.34 5.68 -0.45
N ILE A 119 13.76 4.72 -1.27
CA ILE A 119 15.18 4.44 -1.55
C ILE A 119 15.80 5.60 -2.32
N ALA A 120 15.11 6.19 -3.31
CA ALA A 120 15.59 7.38 -4.00
C ALA A 120 15.91 8.51 -3.03
N GLN A 121 15.02 8.77 -2.07
CA GLN A 121 15.19 9.84 -1.07
C GLN A 121 16.37 9.59 -0.14
N VAL A 122 16.53 8.35 0.33
CA VAL A 122 17.63 8.05 1.24
C VAL A 122 18.98 8.00 0.51
N SER A 123 19.02 7.50 -0.73
CA SER A 123 20.25 7.47 -1.54
C SER A 123 20.78 8.89 -1.80
N ALA A 124 19.93 9.81 -2.24
CA ALA A 124 20.30 11.20 -2.46
C ALA A 124 20.74 11.89 -1.16
N ARG A 125 20.09 11.58 -0.03
CA ARG A 125 20.45 12.14 1.25
C ARG A 125 21.83 11.65 1.75
N ILE A 126 22.18 10.39 1.50
CA ILE A 126 23.50 9.85 1.82
C ILE A 126 24.57 10.55 0.98
N ASP A 127 24.31 10.71 -0.32
CA ASP A 127 25.23 11.36 -1.25
C ASP A 127 25.47 12.83 -0.89
N ASP A 128 24.42 13.59 -0.57
CA ASP A 128 24.55 14.98 -0.12
C ASP A 128 25.41 15.08 1.16
N ALA A 129 25.21 14.17 2.11
CA ALA A 129 26.00 14.14 3.35
C ALA A 129 27.48 13.78 3.11
N ARG A 130 27.78 13.08 2.00
CA ARG A 130 29.15 12.64 1.64
C ARG A 130 29.81 13.47 0.54
N GLY A 131 29.04 14.30 -0.14
CA GLY A 131 29.51 15.03 -1.33
C GLY A 131 29.77 14.10 -2.52
N THR A 132 28.96 13.06 -2.71
CA THR A 132 29.08 12.04 -3.79
C THR A 132 27.76 11.91 -4.56
N THR A 133 27.75 11.06 -5.60
CA THR A 133 26.54 10.64 -6.33
C THR A 133 26.39 9.11 -6.38
N GLU A 134 27.26 8.39 -5.69
CA GLU A 134 27.42 6.93 -5.84
C GLU A 134 26.16 6.13 -5.49
N HIS A 135 25.45 6.54 -4.43
CA HIS A 135 24.25 5.83 -3.98
C HIS A 135 23.07 6.10 -4.91
N THR A 136 22.93 7.35 -5.36
CA THR A 136 21.90 7.78 -6.30
C THR A 136 22.13 7.13 -7.67
N ASP A 137 23.35 7.15 -8.19
CA ASP A 137 23.68 6.56 -9.49
C ASP A 137 23.43 5.05 -9.50
N ARG A 138 23.81 4.35 -8.43
CA ARG A 138 23.57 2.92 -8.23
C ARG A 138 22.07 2.62 -8.17
N PHE A 139 21.34 3.41 -7.40
CA PHE A 139 19.89 3.26 -7.31
C PHE A 139 19.21 3.53 -8.65
N LEU A 140 19.58 4.57 -9.39
CA LEU A 140 19.00 4.87 -10.70
C LEU A 140 19.30 3.78 -11.73
N HIS A 141 20.52 3.22 -11.71
CA HIS A 141 20.86 2.06 -12.54
C HIS A 141 19.94 0.86 -12.24
N TYR A 142 19.74 0.56 -10.97
CA TYR A 142 18.81 -0.48 -10.52
C TYR A 142 17.36 -0.17 -10.91
N LEU A 143 16.90 1.06 -10.70
CA LEU A 143 15.54 1.50 -11.03
C LEU A 143 15.25 1.33 -12.52
N HIS A 144 16.16 1.79 -13.40
CA HIS A 144 15.99 1.67 -14.83
C HIS A 144 15.92 0.20 -15.26
N ARG A 145 16.75 -0.68 -14.68
CA ARG A 145 16.70 -2.13 -14.96
C ARG A 145 15.35 -2.74 -14.60
N ILE A 146 14.79 -2.43 -13.42
CA ILE A 146 13.49 -3.00 -13.02
C ILE A 146 12.33 -2.40 -13.82
N GLN A 147 12.45 -1.15 -14.28
CA GLN A 147 11.47 -0.52 -15.14
C GLN A 147 11.51 -1.07 -16.56
N ASP A 148 12.70 -1.31 -17.13
CA ASP A 148 12.88 -1.89 -18.45
C ASP A 148 12.37 -3.33 -18.55
N GLN A 149 12.44 -4.06 -17.45
CA GLN A 149 11.96 -5.45 -17.34
C GLN A 149 10.56 -5.54 -16.72
N ASP A 150 9.97 -4.41 -16.39
CA ASP A 150 8.66 -4.29 -15.70
C ASP A 150 8.51 -5.21 -14.48
N LEU A 151 9.56 -5.30 -13.64
CA LEU A 151 9.59 -6.19 -12.50
C LEU A 151 8.65 -5.71 -11.37
N THR A 152 8.13 -6.66 -10.60
CA THR A 152 7.43 -6.40 -9.34
C THR A 152 8.28 -6.82 -8.16
N LEU A 153 8.34 -5.99 -7.13
CA LEU A 153 9.23 -6.15 -5.99
C LEU A 153 8.45 -6.36 -4.71
N GLY A 154 8.90 -7.30 -3.89
CA GLY A 154 8.44 -7.47 -2.53
C GLY A 154 9.23 -6.58 -1.57
N VAL A 155 8.58 -6.08 -0.52
CA VAL A 155 9.25 -5.26 0.50
C VAL A 155 9.48 -6.08 1.76
N ALA A 156 10.72 -6.48 1.97
CA ALA A 156 11.20 -7.24 3.12
C ALA A 156 11.71 -6.28 4.22
N MET A 157 10.79 -5.54 4.86
CA MET A 157 11.13 -4.52 5.85
C MET A 157 11.03 -5.05 7.28
N THR A 158 9.90 -5.68 7.64
CA THR A 158 9.67 -6.11 9.02
C THR A 158 10.55 -7.30 9.38
N ASP A 159 11.41 -7.14 10.39
CA ASP A 159 12.23 -8.23 10.94
C ASP A 159 11.42 -9.16 11.85
N ALA A 160 11.89 -10.37 12.11
CA ALA A 160 11.30 -11.29 13.09
C ALA A 160 11.33 -10.69 14.51
N LYS A 161 12.32 -9.84 14.80
CA LYS A 161 12.49 -8.94 15.95
C LYS A 161 12.91 -9.59 17.26
N GLY A 162 12.78 -10.90 17.45
CA GLY A 162 13.16 -11.55 18.69
C GLY A 162 12.57 -10.89 19.95
N ASP A 163 13.40 -10.59 20.93
CA ASP A 163 13.05 -9.83 22.13
C ASP A 163 12.91 -8.33 21.79
N ARG A 164 11.69 -7.83 21.78
CA ARG A 164 11.37 -6.44 21.39
C ARG A 164 11.85 -5.39 22.40
N SER A 165 12.22 -5.77 23.61
CA SER A 165 12.81 -4.86 24.60
C SER A 165 14.29 -4.53 24.30
N ARG A 166 14.93 -5.32 23.42
CA ARG A 166 16.35 -5.22 23.08
C ARG A 166 16.55 -4.60 21.71
N ARG A 167 17.73 -4.00 21.56
CA ARG A 167 18.22 -3.50 20.26
C ARG A 167 18.67 -4.67 19.37
N PRO A 168 18.77 -4.47 18.02
CA PRO A 168 19.23 -5.54 17.13
C PRO A 168 20.57 -6.17 17.53
N HIS A 169 21.55 -5.35 17.88
CA HIS A 169 22.88 -5.84 18.31
C HIS A 169 22.86 -6.61 19.66
N GLU A 170 21.84 -6.37 20.50
CA GLU A 170 21.69 -7.00 21.82
C GLU A 170 20.91 -8.32 21.75
N GLN A 171 20.38 -8.72 20.59
CA GLN A 171 19.63 -9.95 20.45
C GLN A 171 20.51 -11.18 20.70
N ALA A 172 20.01 -12.14 21.47
CA ALA A 172 20.68 -13.42 21.67
C ALA A 172 20.84 -14.20 20.35
N ASN A 173 19.83 -14.12 19.49
CA ASN A 173 19.90 -14.60 18.10
C ASN A 173 19.89 -13.42 17.15
N LYS A 174 21.02 -13.13 16.52
CA LYS A 174 21.18 -12.03 15.55
C LYS A 174 20.30 -12.20 14.32
N ASP A 175 19.99 -13.43 13.93
CA ASP A 175 19.13 -13.75 12.77
C ASP A 175 17.66 -13.35 12.98
N SER A 176 17.32 -12.85 14.17
CA SER A 176 16.04 -12.16 14.40
C SER A 176 15.91 -10.84 13.60
N TYR A 177 17.03 -10.32 13.10
CA TYR A 177 17.13 -9.19 12.20
C TYR A 177 18.04 -9.53 11.03
N VAL A 178 17.76 -8.98 9.84
CA VAL A 178 18.70 -9.10 8.74
C VAL A 178 19.92 -8.19 9.01
N HIS A 179 21.11 -8.75 8.82
CA HIS A 179 22.37 -8.10 9.07
C HIS A 179 23.45 -8.52 8.07
N VAL A 180 24.48 -7.68 7.94
CA VAL A 180 25.64 -7.96 7.12
C VAL A 180 26.59 -8.87 7.87
N VAL A 181 26.87 -10.03 7.31
CA VAL A 181 27.85 -11.01 7.86
C VAL A 181 29.24 -10.78 7.29
N GLU A 182 29.32 -10.34 6.02
CA GLU A 182 30.59 -10.09 5.33
C GLU A 182 30.43 -8.91 4.37
N ARG A 183 31.30 -7.87 4.52
CA ARG A 183 31.19 -6.61 3.75
C ARG A 183 31.95 -6.60 2.43
N ASN A 184 32.96 -7.45 2.27
CA ASN A 184 33.85 -7.46 1.10
C ASN A 184 33.90 -8.85 0.48
N ALA A 185 32.75 -9.50 0.40
CA ALA A 185 32.65 -10.81 -0.25
C ALA A 185 32.91 -10.73 -1.74
N VAL A 186 33.51 -11.79 -2.30
CA VAL A 186 33.68 -11.96 -3.73
C VAL A 186 33.08 -13.31 -4.13
N HIS A 187 32.10 -13.28 -5.03
CA HIS A 187 31.50 -14.48 -5.57
C HIS A 187 31.58 -14.46 -7.11
N ASN A 188 32.20 -15.48 -7.70
CA ASN A 188 32.43 -15.56 -9.16
C ASN A 188 33.08 -14.28 -9.76
N GLY A 189 34.01 -13.66 -9.03
CA GLY A 189 34.69 -12.44 -9.46
C GLY A 189 33.90 -11.14 -9.23
N VAL A 190 32.64 -11.23 -8.78
CA VAL A 190 31.80 -10.07 -8.45
C VAL A 190 31.95 -9.71 -6.97
N ARG A 191 32.16 -8.43 -6.67
CA ARG A 191 32.24 -7.92 -5.31
C ARG A 191 30.85 -7.60 -4.74
N GLY A 192 30.64 -7.86 -3.45
CA GLY A 192 29.37 -7.63 -2.80
C GLY A 192 29.44 -7.78 -1.29
N ILE A 193 28.28 -7.97 -0.69
CA ILE A 193 28.10 -8.27 0.73
C ILE A 193 27.43 -9.63 0.90
N VAL A 194 27.58 -10.24 2.07
CA VAL A 194 26.79 -11.40 2.49
C VAL A 194 25.86 -10.99 3.63
N ILE A 195 24.57 -11.33 3.51
CA ILE A 195 23.58 -11.05 4.54
C ILE A 195 23.01 -12.34 5.12
N SER A 196 22.66 -12.31 6.41
CA SER A 196 21.87 -13.35 7.10
C SER A 196 20.78 -12.72 7.95
N GLY A 197 19.79 -13.52 8.34
CA GLY A 197 18.70 -13.08 9.21
C GLY A 197 17.32 -13.36 8.64
N THR A 198 16.28 -12.84 9.30
CA THR A 198 14.91 -13.21 8.99
C THR A 198 14.00 -11.97 8.89
N LYS A 199 13.29 -11.87 7.77
CA LYS A 199 12.19 -10.92 7.55
C LYS A 199 10.85 -11.65 7.67
N ALA A 200 9.92 -11.04 8.40
CA ALA A 200 8.58 -11.56 8.57
C ALA A 200 7.53 -10.65 7.92
N ILE A 201 6.33 -11.21 7.63
CA ILE A 201 5.20 -10.47 7.06
C ILE A 201 5.56 -9.82 5.71
N VAL A 202 6.33 -10.53 4.86
CA VAL A 202 6.69 -10.03 3.54
C VAL A 202 5.54 -10.32 2.56
N THR A 203 4.83 -9.27 2.19
CA THR A 203 3.67 -9.35 1.30
C THR A 203 4.09 -9.81 -0.10
N GLY A 204 3.39 -10.79 -0.64
CA GLY A 204 3.62 -11.34 -1.97
C GLY A 204 4.94 -12.11 -2.12
N ALA A 205 5.69 -12.34 -1.04
CA ALA A 205 7.04 -12.90 -1.09
C ALA A 205 7.25 -14.03 -2.11
N PRO A 206 6.36 -15.04 -2.23
CA PRO A 206 6.63 -16.18 -3.13
C PRO A 206 6.62 -15.82 -4.62
N TYR A 207 5.91 -14.77 -5.03
CA TYR A 207 5.67 -14.45 -6.43
C TYR A 207 6.09 -13.00 -6.81
N MET A 208 7.08 -12.46 -6.12
CA MET A 208 7.81 -11.26 -6.55
C MET A 208 9.05 -11.68 -7.35
N HIS A 209 9.62 -10.76 -8.13
CA HIS A 209 10.87 -11.03 -8.84
C HIS A 209 12.09 -10.83 -7.94
N GLU A 210 12.04 -9.81 -7.09
CA GLU A 210 13.09 -9.49 -6.12
C GLU A 210 12.49 -9.02 -4.82
N LEU A 211 13.27 -9.11 -3.75
CA LEU A 211 12.93 -8.58 -2.43
C LEU A 211 13.80 -7.36 -2.12
N LEU A 212 13.16 -6.22 -1.84
CA LEU A 212 13.83 -5.05 -1.26
C LEU A 212 13.96 -5.26 0.24
N VAL A 213 15.13 -5.63 0.67
CA VAL A 213 15.48 -5.78 2.10
C VAL A 213 15.79 -4.41 2.66
N MET A 214 15.07 -4.01 3.73
CA MET A 214 15.21 -2.69 4.35
C MET A 214 15.16 -2.80 5.87
N PRO A 215 15.85 -1.89 6.62
CA PRO A 215 15.72 -1.84 8.08
C PRO A 215 14.31 -1.36 8.47
N CYS A 216 13.74 -1.92 9.54
CA CYS A 216 12.38 -1.61 9.98
C CYS A 216 12.33 -0.53 11.09
N ARG A 217 13.45 0.07 11.45
CA ARG A 217 13.55 1.04 12.56
C ARG A 217 14.78 1.93 12.43
N ASN A 218 14.82 2.97 13.23
CA ASN A 218 16.03 3.75 13.44
C ASN A 218 17.10 2.89 14.11
N MET A 219 18.28 2.82 13.52
CA MET A 219 19.46 2.10 14.02
C MET A 219 20.38 3.05 14.80
N GLY A 220 21.18 2.51 15.73
CA GLY A 220 22.27 3.19 16.39
C GLY A 220 23.61 2.75 15.81
N ARG A 221 24.70 3.33 16.30
CA ARG A 221 26.06 3.00 15.84
C ARG A 221 26.40 1.53 16.04
N GLU A 222 25.96 0.96 17.15
CA GLU A 222 26.17 -0.44 17.49
C GLU A 222 25.33 -1.38 16.60
N ASP A 223 24.29 -0.85 15.97
CA ASP A 223 23.45 -1.60 15.02
C ASP A 223 23.92 -1.45 13.56
N ALA A 224 25.12 -0.93 13.28
CA ALA A 224 25.58 -0.61 11.91
C ALA A 224 25.52 -1.82 10.96
N ASP A 225 25.73 -3.04 11.43
CA ASP A 225 25.61 -4.25 10.60
C ASP A 225 24.16 -4.59 10.25
N PHE A 226 23.19 -4.09 11.01
CA PHE A 226 21.76 -4.25 10.78
C PHE A 226 21.17 -3.13 9.90
N ALA A 227 21.95 -2.08 9.65
CA ALA A 227 21.57 -0.99 8.75
C ALA A 227 21.92 -1.38 7.31
N VAL A 228 21.07 -2.21 6.69
CA VAL A 228 21.27 -2.69 5.32
C VAL A 228 20.01 -2.47 4.48
N CYS A 229 20.20 -1.89 3.29
CA CYS A 229 19.17 -1.75 2.26
C CYS A 229 19.71 -2.28 0.94
N CYS A 230 19.08 -3.35 0.42
CA CYS A 230 19.52 -4.01 -0.80
C CYS A 230 18.38 -4.72 -1.51
N ALA A 231 18.61 -5.08 -2.77
CA ALA A 231 17.71 -5.90 -3.57
C ALA A 231 18.26 -7.32 -3.71
N VAL A 232 17.42 -8.32 -3.45
CA VAL A 232 17.76 -9.73 -3.51
C VAL A 232 16.84 -10.44 -4.49
N PRO A 233 17.35 -11.10 -5.56
CA PRO A 233 16.53 -11.94 -6.43
C PRO A 233 15.80 -13.02 -5.64
N ILE A 234 14.57 -13.32 -6.05
CA ILE A 234 13.71 -14.25 -5.31
C ILE A 234 14.29 -15.68 -5.24
N ASP A 235 15.09 -16.04 -6.21
CA ASP A 235 15.78 -17.34 -6.33
C ASP A 235 17.25 -17.30 -5.92
N ALA A 236 17.67 -16.25 -5.20
CA ALA A 236 19.03 -16.13 -4.69
C ALA A 236 19.42 -17.36 -3.83
N PRO A 237 20.59 -17.96 -4.05
CA PRO A 237 21.09 -19.03 -3.19
C PRO A 237 21.14 -18.58 -1.72
N GLY A 238 20.62 -19.43 -0.82
CA GLY A 238 20.52 -19.12 0.61
C GLY A 238 19.21 -18.44 1.04
N LEU A 239 18.36 -17.98 0.10
CA LEU A 239 17.05 -17.46 0.43
C LEU A 239 16.02 -18.60 0.52
N THR A 240 15.32 -18.69 1.63
CA THR A 240 14.18 -19.61 1.81
C THR A 240 12.95 -18.82 2.24
N ILE A 241 11.82 -19.11 1.60
CA ILE A 241 10.53 -18.46 1.90
C ILE A 241 9.56 -19.50 2.45
N VAL A 242 9.00 -19.21 3.63
CA VAL A 242 7.89 -19.99 4.21
C VAL A 242 6.64 -19.14 4.06
N ALA A 243 5.75 -19.56 3.18
CA ALA A 243 4.63 -18.76 2.75
C ALA A 243 3.30 -19.19 3.41
N ARG A 244 2.45 -18.20 3.65
CA ARG A 244 1.03 -18.40 3.90
C ARG A 244 0.28 -18.37 2.55
N PRO A 245 -0.67 -19.29 2.30
CA PRO A 245 -1.49 -19.27 1.09
C PRO A 245 -2.18 -17.92 0.86
N ALA A 246 -2.42 -17.58 -0.40
CA ALA A 246 -3.22 -16.44 -0.81
C ALA A 246 -4.69 -16.87 -0.97
N GLY A 247 -5.60 -16.21 -0.26
CA GLY A 247 -7.02 -16.57 -0.28
C GLY A 247 -7.29 -17.89 0.45
N ARG A 248 -8.34 -18.59 0.04
CA ARG A 248 -8.76 -19.85 0.64
C ARG A 248 -8.31 -21.03 -0.22
N PRO A 249 -7.23 -21.70 0.11
CA PRO A 249 -6.78 -22.90 -0.61
C PRO A 249 -7.62 -24.11 -0.19
N GLY A 250 -8.91 -24.11 -0.46
CA GLY A 250 -9.79 -25.23 -0.12
C GLY A 250 -10.05 -26.16 -1.30
N GLU A 251 -10.16 -27.44 -1.05
CA GLU A 251 -10.52 -28.46 -2.05
C GLU A 251 -11.94 -28.26 -2.62
N LYS A 252 -12.79 -27.50 -1.89
CA LYS A 252 -14.20 -27.25 -2.25
C LYS A 252 -14.46 -25.98 -3.07
N LEU A 253 -13.43 -25.32 -3.59
CA LEU A 253 -13.60 -24.07 -4.37
C LEU A 253 -14.33 -24.26 -5.71
N GLU A 254 -14.56 -25.49 -6.13
CA GLU A 254 -15.21 -25.78 -7.42
C GLU A 254 -16.70 -25.38 -7.44
N HIS A 255 -17.34 -25.24 -6.29
CA HIS A 255 -18.77 -25.06 -6.14
C HIS A 255 -19.24 -23.71 -5.53
N GLY A 256 -18.43 -22.65 -5.58
CA GLY A 256 -18.95 -21.31 -5.34
C GLY A 256 -18.83 -20.73 -3.92
N ASP A 257 -18.16 -21.39 -2.98
CA ASP A 257 -18.04 -20.94 -1.59
C ASP A 257 -17.20 -19.67 -1.37
N ALA A 258 -16.29 -19.36 -2.26
CA ALA A 258 -15.39 -18.22 -2.12
C ALA A 258 -15.27 -17.49 -3.45
N LEU A 259 -16.38 -16.85 -3.86
CA LEU A 259 -16.53 -16.23 -5.17
C LEU A 259 -15.43 -15.22 -5.50
N PHE A 260 -14.95 -14.51 -4.49
CA PHE A 260 -13.93 -13.49 -4.61
C PHE A 260 -12.53 -14.03 -4.30
N SER A 261 -12.32 -14.64 -3.13
CA SER A 261 -10.98 -15.02 -2.63
C SER A 261 -10.35 -16.21 -3.37
N ARG A 262 -11.13 -16.97 -4.15
CA ARG A 262 -10.58 -17.95 -5.09
C ARG A 262 -9.89 -17.31 -6.29
N LYS A 263 -10.34 -16.10 -6.67
CA LYS A 263 -9.83 -15.35 -7.82
C LYS A 263 -8.73 -14.37 -7.41
N TYR A 264 -8.93 -13.68 -6.30
CA TYR A 264 -8.03 -12.65 -5.80
C TYR A 264 -7.69 -12.83 -4.32
N GLY A 265 -6.46 -12.56 -3.97
CA GLY A 265 -6.00 -12.70 -2.59
C GLY A 265 -4.58 -12.17 -2.42
N GLN A 266 -4.02 -12.40 -1.25
CA GLN A 266 -2.67 -11.97 -0.93
C GLN A 266 -1.97 -13.00 -0.07
N SER A 267 -0.82 -13.51 -0.53
CA SER A 267 0.10 -14.28 0.28
C SER A 267 1.02 -13.37 1.08
N THR A 268 1.51 -13.87 2.19
CA THR A 268 2.63 -13.30 2.94
C THR A 268 3.62 -14.39 3.26
N GLY A 269 4.89 -14.03 3.48
CA GLY A 269 5.93 -15.01 3.79
C GLY A 269 6.88 -14.54 4.89
N VAL A 270 7.49 -15.51 5.53
CA VAL A 270 8.73 -15.37 6.30
C VAL A 270 9.88 -15.68 5.36
N CYS A 271 10.81 -14.73 5.22
CA CYS A 271 11.98 -14.84 4.36
C CYS A 271 13.22 -15.04 5.23
N ILE A 272 13.87 -16.17 5.08
CA ILE A 272 15.08 -16.56 5.83
C ILE A 272 16.26 -16.42 4.88
N PHE A 273 17.18 -15.55 5.24
CA PHE A 273 18.44 -15.31 4.53
C PHE A 273 19.54 -16.06 5.28
N ASP A 274 20.12 -17.07 4.64
CA ASP A 274 21.25 -17.84 5.15
C ASP A 274 22.45 -17.60 4.26
N ARG A 275 23.30 -16.64 4.68
CA ARG A 275 24.50 -16.23 3.95
C ARG A 275 24.26 -15.89 2.48
N VAL A 276 23.23 -15.11 2.20
CA VAL A 276 22.87 -14.68 0.84
C VAL A 276 23.87 -13.64 0.35
N PHE A 277 24.53 -13.91 -0.78
CA PHE A 277 25.40 -12.94 -1.45
C PHE A 277 24.57 -11.91 -2.21
N VAL A 278 24.93 -10.63 -2.05
CA VAL A 278 24.32 -9.49 -2.75
C VAL A 278 25.41 -8.67 -3.42
N PRO A 279 25.42 -8.54 -4.74
CA PRO A 279 26.39 -7.70 -5.45
C PRO A 279 26.20 -6.22 -5.08
N TRP A 280 27.30 -5.44 -5.07
CA TRP A 280 27.24 -4.01 -4.71
C TRP A 280 26.26 -3.21 -5.57
N ASP A 281 26.06 -3.59 -6.83
CA ASP A 281 25.09 -2.92 -7.73
C ASP A 281 23.63 -3.00 -7.21
N ASN A 282 23.36 -3.97 -6.34
CA ASN A 282 22.06 -4.15 -5.70
C ASN A 282 22.04 -3.69 -4.23
N VAL A 283 23.11 -3.04 -3.73
CA VAL A 283 23.21 -2.55 -2.34
C VAL A 283 23.08 -1.03 -2.32
N PHE A 284 22.00 -0.51 -1.77
CA PHE A 284 21.72 0.92 -1.70
C PHE A 284 22.42 1.58 -0.51
N PHE A 285 22.51 0.88 0.61
CA PHE A 285 23.43 1.19 1.70
C PHE A 285 23.70 -0.05 2.57
N ALA A 286 24.86 -0.06 3.25
CA ALA A 286 25.23 -1.11 4.18
C ALA A 286 26.15 -0.55 5.27
N GLY A 287 25.58 -0.16 6.41
CA GLY A 287 26.30 0.40 7.54
C GLY A 287 26.02 1.88 7.80
N GLU A 288 25.32 2.56 6.91
CA GLU A 288 24.88 3.96 7.04
C GLU A 288 23.69 4.05 8.01
N TRP A 289 23.95 3.69 9.26
CA TRP A 289 22.93 3.55 10.31
C TRP A 289 22.17 4.85 10.57
N GLU A 290 22.81 6.02 10.40
CA GLU A 290 22.22 7.35 10.57
C GLU A 290 21.02 7.57 9.65
N HIS A 291 21.01 6.92 8.48
CA HIS A 291 20.00 7.08 7.43
C HIS A 291 18.85 6.04 7.50
N SER A 292 18.99 5.00 8.33
CA SER A 292 17.97 3.95 8.48
C SER A 292 16.62 4.49 8.95
N GLY A 293 16.63 5.50 9.85
CA GLY A 293 15.41 6.16 10.32
C GLY A 293 14.71 6.95 9.22
N HIS A 294 15.46 7.59 8.32
CA HIS A 294 14.90 8.32 7.17
C HIS A 294 14.25 7.38 6.16
N LEU A 295 14.90 6.27 5.83
CA LEU A 295 14.31 5.26 4.95
C LEU A 295 13.00 4.74 5.52
N THR A 296 12.98 4.39 6.80
CA THR A 296 11.80 3.90 7.49
C THR A 296 10.66 4.93 7.49
N TYR A 297 10.98 6.19 7.76
CA TYR A 297 10.01 7.29 7.77
C TYR A 297 9.44 7.56 6.36
N SER A 298 10.30 7.66 5.36
CA SER A 298 9.92 7.90 3.97
C SER A 298 9.02 6.78 3.45
N TYR A 299 9.48 5.52 3.58
CA TYR A 299 8.68 4.37 3.17
C TYR A 299 7.33 4.34 3.87
N ALA A 300 7.29 4.51 5.20
CA ALA A 300 6.04 4.48 5.96
C ALA A 300 5.07 5.57 5.52
N THR A 301 5.55 6.75 5.17
CA THR A 301 4.70 7.87 4.72
C THR A 301 4.08 7.58 3.36
N HIS A 302 4.88 7.13 2.37
CA HIS A 302 4.37 6.69 1.06
C HIS A 302 3.38 5.54 1.21
N HIS A 303 3.74 4.53 1.99
CA HIS A 303 2.93 3.33 2.18
C HIS A 303 1.60 3.61 2.88
N ARG A 304 1.57 4.49 3.87
CA ARG A 304 0.33 4.87 4.56
C ARG A 304 -0.63 5.60 3.64
N GLN A 305 -0.12 6.52 2.80
CA GLN A 305 -0.93 7.20 1.80
C GLN A 305 -1.50 6.19 0.78
N THR A 306 -0.73 5.21 0.34
CA THR A 306 -1.18 4.19 -0.62
C THR A 306 -2.17 3.20 0.00
N CYS A 307 -1.99 2.82 1.26
CA CYS A 307 -2.94 1.95 1.99
C CYS A 307 -4.34 2.55 2.06
N ILE A 308 -4.45 3.89 2.12
CA ILE A 308 -5.73 4.61 2.11
C ILE A 308 -6.51 4.26 0.84
N ALA A 309 -5.88 4.40 -0.32
CA ALA A 309 -6.50 4.08 -1.61
C ALA A 309 -6.90 2.60 -1.73
N ALA A 310 -6.03 1.71 -1.28
CA ALA A 310 -6.30 0.28 -1.31
C ALA A 310 -7.55 -0.08 -0.50
N ARG A 311 -7.74 0.54 0.65
CA ARG A 311 -8.94 0.28 1.47
C ARG A 311 -10.18 1.04 1.02
N ALA A 312 -10.02 2.16 0.30
CA ALA A 312 -11.14 2.81 -0.36
C ALA A 312 -11.74 1.90 -1.46
N GLY A 313 -10.90 1.30 -2.30
CA GLY A 313 -11.38 0.31 -3.29
C GLY A 313 -12.05 -0.91 -2.67
N PHE A 314 -11.56 -1.40 -1.53
CA PHE A 314 -12.24 -2.44 -0.75
C PHE A 314 -13.59 -1.95 -0.19
N GLY A 315 -13.66 -0.70 0.29
CA GLY A 315 -14.89 -0.08 0.77
C GLY A 315 -15.94 0.05 -0.34
N ASP A 316 -15.52 0.38 -1.57
CA ASP A 316 -16.41 0.43 -2.74
C ASP A 316 -17.09 -0.91 -3.00
N LEU A 317 -16.37 -2.03 -2.84
CA LEU A 317 -16.95 -3.37 -2.96
C LEU A 317 -18.01 -3.64 -1.89
N LEU A 318 -17.75 -3.24 -0.65
CA LEU A 318 -18.72 -3.41 0.45
C LEU A 318 -19.95 -2.51 0.28
N ILE A 319 -19.77 -1.28 -0.22
CA ILE A 319 -20.89 -0.36 -0.51
C ILE A 319 -21.76 -0.96 -1.62
N GLY A 320 -21.16 -1.42 -2.72
CA GLY A 320 -21.90 -2.05 -3.81
C GLY A 320 -22.65 -3.32 -3.37
N ALA A 321 -21.97 -4.22 -2.67
CA ALA A 321 -22.56 -5.45 -2.17
C ALA A 321 -23.68 -5.17 -1.13
N GLY A 322 -23.50 -4.16 -0.27
CA GLY A 322 -24.51 -3.73 0.69
C GLY A 322 -25.76 -3.22 0.00
N ALA A 323 -25.63 -2.42 -1.06
CA ALA A 323 -26.77 -1.94 -1.86
C ALA A 323 -27.52 -3.09 -2.54
N LEU A 324 -26.79 -4.01 -3.20
CA LEU A 324 -27.40 -5.20 -3.81
C LEU A 324 -28.11 -6.08 -2.79
N MET A 325 -27.54 -6.20 -1.59
CA MET A 325 -28.16 -7.01 -0.53
C MET A 325 -29.42 -6.37 0.05
N CYS A 326 -29.46 -5.04 0.18
CA CYS A 326 -30.69 -4.33 0.55
C CYS A 326 -31.80 -4.63 -0.47
N GLU A 327 -31.53 -4.46 -1.76
CA GLU A 327 -32.48 -4.76 -2.82
C GLU A 327 -32.95 -6.22 -2.80
N ALA A 328 -32.00 -7.17 -2.68
CA ALA A 328 -32.28 -8.59 -2.63
C ALA A 328 -33.12 -9.01 -1.39
N ASN A 329 -33.01 -8.27 -0.30
CA ASN A 329 -33.84 -8.44 0.91
C ASN A 329 -35.23 -7.75 0.80
N GLY A 330 -35.51 -7.06 -0.31
CA GLY A 330 -36.77 -6.33 -0.53
C GLY A 330 -36.82 -4.96 0.16
N PHE A 331 -35.67 -4.41 0.53
CA PHE A 331 -35.56 -3.10 1.16
C PHE A 331 -35.02 -2.03 0.20
N ASP A 332 -35.56 -0.84 0.33
CA ASP A 332 -35.04 0.37 -0.34
C ASP A 332 -34.41 1.29 0.72
N PRO A 333 -33.08 1.49 0.72
CA PRO A 333 -32.44 2.42 1.65
C PRO A 333 -32.98 3.85 1.55
N GLY A 334 -33.56 4.24 0.41
CA GLY A 334 -34.23 5.52 0.25
C GLY A 334 -35.46 5.68 1.15
N ARG A 335 -36.12 4.57 1.49
CA ARG A 335 -37.32 4.51 2.35
C ARG A 335 -36.99 4.08 3.77
N GLU A 336 -36.10 3.09 3.92
CA GLU A 336 -35.75 2.47 5.20
C GLU A 336 -34.61 3.26 5.87
N SER A 337 -34.95 4.13 6.84
CA SER A 337 -33.98 5.03 7.49
C SER A 337 -32.81 4.32 8.15
N HIS A 338 -33.05 3.18 8.82
CA HIS A 338 -32.03 2.41 9.51
C HIS A 338 -30.98 1.82 8.57
N LEU A 339 -31.37 1.36 7.37
CA LEU A 339 -30.45 0.86 6.35
C LEU A 339 -29.69 2.03 5.69
N ARG A 340 -30.39 3.12 5.39
CA ARG A 340 -29.74 4.34 4.87
C ARG A 340 -28.68 4.86 5.81
N GLU A 341 -28.94 4.93 7.12
CA GLU A 341 -27.97 5.36 8.12
C GLU A 341 -26.70 4.49 8.10
N GLN A 342 -26.85 3.16 8.02
CA GLN A 342 -25.72 2.25 7.93
C GLN A 342 -24.95 2.43 6.61
N MET A 343 -25.61 2.55 5.48
CA MET A 343 -24.96 2.78 4.20
C MET A 343 -24.24 4.15 4.17
N VAL A 344 -24.85 5.19 4.74
CA VAL A 344 -24.21 6.50 4.87
C VAL A 344 -22.99 6.44 5.79
N GLU A 345 -23.05 5.69 6.90
CA GLU A 345 -21.88 5.46 7.78
C GLU A 345 -20.74 4.78 7.01
N LEU A 346 -21.02 3.74 6.22
CA LEU A 346 -20.03 3.03 5.42
C LEU A 346 -19.39 3.93 4.36
N ILE A 347 -20.20 4.73 3.65
CA ILE A 347 -19.73 5.75 2.69
C ILE A 347 -18.87 6.79 3.41
N THR A 348 -19.33 7.31 4.55
CA THR A 348 -18.60 8.32 5.34
C THR A 348 -17.24 7.81 5.81
N ILE A 349 -17.15 6.57 6.25
CA ILE A 349 -15.89 5.93 6.64
C ILE A 349 -14.96 5.84 5.42
N THR A 350 -15.46 5.32 4.30
CA THR A 350 -14.68 5.05 3.09
C THR A 350 -14.15 6.34 2.47
N GLU A 351 -15.03 7.30 2.20
CA GLU A 351 -14.66 8.57 1.58
C GLU A 351 -13.91 9.48 2.57
N GLY A 352 -14.20 9.39 3.88
CA GLY A 352 -13.55 10.18 4.90
C GLY A 352 -12.06 9.89 5.02
N PHE A 353 -11.64 8.62 5.05
CA PHE A 353 -10.21 8.31 5.04
C PHE A 353 -9.58 8.52 3.66
N TYR A 354 -10.33 8.32 2.55
CA TYR A 354 -9.83 8.60 1.20
C TYR A 354 -9.51 10.09 1.00
N ALA A 355 -10.36 10.98 1.50
CA ALA A 355 -10.11 12.42 1.47
C ALA A 355 -8.78 12.80 2.16
N CYS A 356 -8.38 12.09 3.22
CA CYS A 356 -7.06 12.26 3.83
C CYS A 356 -5.93 11.86 2.87
N GLY A 357 -6.11 10.85 2.04
CA GLY A 357 -5.15 10.45 1.01
C GLY A 357 -4.98 11.52 -0.07
N VAL A 358 -6.09 12.13 -0.48
CA VAL A 358 -6.08 13.29 -1.41
C VAL A 358 -5.37 14.48 -0.75
N ALA A 359 -5.71 14.83 0.48
CA ALA A 359 -5.03 15.90 1.21
C ALA A 359 -3.53 15.63 1.38
N ALA A 360 -3.14 14.38 1.68
CA ALA A 360 -1.74 14.00 1.76
C ALA A 360 -0.99 14.20 0.43
N SER A 361 -1.67 14.00 -0.69
CA SER A 361 -1.11 14.24 -2.03
C SER A 361 -0.97 15.72 -2.34
N VAL A 362 -2.01 16.52 -2.06
CA VAL A 362 -2.06 17.96 -2.37
C VAL A 362 -1.07 18.76 -1.51
N TYR A 363 -0.99 18.45 -0.22
CA TYR A 363 -0.06 19.10 0.72
C TYR A 363 1.31 18.44 0.76
N GLY A 364 1.57 17.46 -0.10
CA GLY A 364 2.88 16.84 -0.27
C GLY A 364 3.95 17.85 -0.68
N LYS A 365 5.21 17.44 -0.64
CA LYS A 365 6.36 18.30 -0.96
C LYS A 365 7.43 17.55 -1.73
N ALA A 366 8.18 18.30 -2.54
CA ALA A 366 9.44 17.81 -3.06
C ALA A 366 10.43 17.57 -1.90
N ASP A 367 11.06 16.41 -1.90
CA ASP A 367 12.17 16.11 -1.02
C ASP A 367 13.38 16.97 -1.37
N GLU A 368 14.08 17.50 -0.37
CA GLU A 368 15.15 18.47 -0.55
C GLU A 368 16.35 17.90 -1.32
N HIS A 369 16.63 16.61 -1.14
CA HIS A 369 17.78 15.91 -1.70
C HIS A 369 17.48 15.29 -3.07
N SER A 370 16.51 14.38 -3.13
CA SER A 370 16.18 13.60 -4.33
C SER A 370 15.30 14.33 -5.34
N LYS A 371 14.64 15.42 -4.93
CA LYS A 371 13.60 16.11 -5.70
C LYS A 371 12.35 15.26 -6.02
N THR A 372 12.28 14.03 -5.52
CA THR A 372 11.04 13.25 -5.60
C THR A 372 9.95 13.86 -4.69
N PHE A 373 8.68 13.60 -5.00
CA PHE A 373 7.58 14.23 -4.29
C PHE A 373 7.03 13.30 -3.21
N MET A 374 7.04 13.78 -1.96
CA MET A 374 6.63 13.01 -0.77
C MET A 374 5.23 13.45 -0.30
N PRO A 375 4.34 12.51 0.08
CA PRO A 375 3.05 12.85 0.67
C PRO A 375 3.19 13.63 1.97
N ASP A 376 2.18 14.45 2.31
CA ASP A 376 2.13 15.08 3.64
C ASP A 376 2.00 14.01 4.74
N PRO A 377 2.92 13.97 5.71
CA PRO A 377 2.94 12.93 6.73
C PRO A 377 1.76 13.02 7.72
N VAL A 378 1.20 14.20 7.96
CA VAL A 378 0.08 14.36 8.89
C VAL A 378 -1.16 13.70 8.30
N PHE A 379 -1.54 14.08 7.08
CA PHE A 379 -2.74 13.53 6.44
C PHE A 379 -2.59 12.06 6.07
N ALA A 380 -1.41 11.62 5.63
CA ALA A 380 -1.14 10.20 5.37
C ALA A 380 -1.34 9.34 6.64
N ASN A 381 -0.89 9.84 7.79
CA ASN A 381 -1.06 9.14 9.06
C ASN A 381 -2.49 9.21 9.60
N ILE A 382 -3.19 10.34 9.45
CA ILE A 382 -4.59 10.47 9.88
C ILE A 382 -5.47 9.49 9.07
N GLY A 383 -5.37 9.51 7.76
CA GLY A 383 -6.16 8.61 6.91
C GLY A 383 -5.87 7.13 7.19
N LYS A 384 -4.59 6.79 7.36
CA LYS A 384 -4.21 5.41 7.73
C LYS A 384 -4.70 5.01 9.12
N LEU A 385 -4.69 5.92 10.09
CA LEU A 385 -5.24 5.67 11.43
C LEU A 385 -6.76 5.44 11.38
N LEU A 386 -7.49 6.26 10.63
CA LEU A 386 -8.93 6.12 10.43
C LEU A 386 -9.27 4.75 9.82
N LEU A 387 -8.66 4.40 8.70
CA LEU A 387 -8.93 3.09 8.08
C LEU A 387 -8.55 1.91 9.00
N ALA A 388 -7.44 2.02 9.74
CA ALA A 388 -6.98 0.95 10.63
C ALA A 388 -7.95 0.69 11.79
N THR A 389 -8.58 1.74 12.31
CA THR A 389 -9.53 1.64 13.42
C THR A 389 -10.96 1.37 12.97
N LYS A 390 -11.31 1.78 11.73
CA LYS A 390 -12.67 1.69 11.19
C LYS A 390 -12.94 0.46 10.32
N ILE A 391 -11.93 -0.34 9.99
CA ILE A 391 -12.11 -1.56 9.20
C ILE A 391 -13.11 -2.53 9.82
N TYR A 392 -13.14 -2.64 11.14
CA TYR A 392 -14.08 -3.50 11.86
C TYR A 392 -15.51 -2.96 11.80
N ASP A 393 -15.69 -1.63 11.83
CA ASP A 393 -17.00 -1.00 11.61
C ASP A 393 -17.51 -1.27 10.19
N MET A 394 -16.64 -1.20 9.17
CA MET A 394 -17.02 -1.51 7.79
C MET A 394 -17.54 -2.95 7.66
N HIS A 395 -16.88 -3.93 8.28
CA HIS A 395 -17.35 -5.32 8.30
C HIS A 395 -18.67 -5.44 9.07
N ARG A 396 -18.78 -4.82 10.25
CA ARG A 396 -20.01 -4.80 11.05
C ARG A 396 -21.19 -4.26 10.25
N ILE A 397 -20.99 -3.16 9.52
CA ILE A 397 -22.05 -2.54 8.70
C ILE A 397 -22.46 -3.48 7.57
N ALA A 398 -21.50 -4.09 6.87
CA ALA A 398 -21.78 -5.05 5.80
C ALA A 398 -22.62 -6.25 6.32
N HIS A 399 -22.29 -6.76 7.51
CA HIS A 399 -23.08 -7.81 8.18
C HIS A 399 -24.49 -7.33 8.55
N TYR A 400 -24.61 -6.09 9.04
CA TYR A 400 -25.91 -5.54 9.42
C TYR A 400 -26.84 -5.42 8.21
N VAL A 401 -26.38 -4.84 7.09
CA VAL A 401 -27.20 -4.66 5.88
C VAL A 401 -27.52 -5.97 5.18
N SER A 402 -26.72 -7.02 5.39
CA SER A 402 -27.01 -8.37 4.85
C SER A 402 -28.13 -9.10 5.61
N GLY A 403 -28.59 -8.57 6.73
CA GLY A 403 -29.71 -9.13 7.50
C GLY A 403 -29.39 -10.44 8.24
N GLY A 404 -28.11 -10.73 8.49
CA GLY A 404 -27.68 -11.92 9.24
C GLY A 404 -27.75 -13.24 8.47
N LEU A 405 -28.13 -13.24 7.19
CA LEU A 405 -28.21 -14.46 6.36
C LEU A 405 -26.85 -15.20 6.30
N ILE A 406 -25.76 -14.49 6.40
CA ILE A 406 -24.39 -15.04 6.41
C ILE A 406 -24.22 -16.14 7.48
N VAL A 407 -24.90 -16.03 8.63
CA VAL A 407 -24.81 -17.02 9.72
C VAL A 407 -25.29 -18.42 9.31
N THR A 408 -26.20 -18.50 8.33
CA THR A 408 -26.87 -19.74 7.94
C THR A 408 -26.91 -19.97 6.42
N LEU A 409 -25.96 -19.40 5.70
CA LEU A 409 -25.86 -19.63 4.25
C LEU A 409 -25.70 -21.13 3.95
N PRO A 410 -26.59 -21.74 3.16
CA PRO A 410 -26.42 -23.10 2.71
C PRO A 410 -25.12 -23.26 1.90
N GLY A 411 -24.50 -24.44 1.94
CA GLY A 411 -23.40 -24.75 1.03
C GLY A 411 -23.85 -24.69 -0.43
N PRO A 412 -22.94 -24.39 -1.38
CA PRO A 412 -23.31 -24.27 -2.80
C PRO A 412 -23.92 -25.53 -3.39
N ASP A 413 -23.53 -26.70 -2.90
CA ASP A 413 -24.06 -27.99 -3.35
C ASP A 413 -25.55 -28.17 -3.02
N GLU A 414 -26.05 -27.44 -2.00
CA GLU A 414 -27.47 -27.50 -1.61
C GLU A 414 -28.40 -26.87 -2.66
N ASP A 415 -27.90 -25.93 -3.46
CA ASP A 415 -28.68 -25.33 -4.55
C ASP A 415 -29.03 -26.35 -5.62
N HIS A 416 -28.25 -27.42 -5.75
CA HIS A 416 -28.43 -28.52 -6.71
C HIS A 416 -28.97 -29.82 -6.05
N ASN A 417 -29.22 -29.78 -4.74
CA ASN A 417 -29.75 -30.94 -4.02
C ASN A 417 -31.18 -31.22 -4.47
N PRO A 418 -31.47 -32.45 -4.97
CA PRO A 418 -32.81 -32.79 -5.52
C PRO A 418 -33.94 -32.78 -4.47
N GLU A 419 -33.59 -32.90 -3.18
CA GLU A 419 -34.58 -32.91 -2.09
C GLU A 419 -34.82 -31.52 -1.49
N THR A 420 -33.77 -30.68 -1.40
CA THR A 420 -33.80 -29.42 -0.66
C THR A 420 -33.69 -28.19 -1.54
N GLY A 421 -33.02 -28.26 -2.69
CA GLY A 421 -32.64 -27.09 -3.49
C GLY A 421 -33.81 -26.24 -3.96
N ALA A 422 -34.86 -26.89 -4.53
CA ALA A 422 -36.05 -26.17 -5.00
C ALA A 422 -36.78 -25.45 -3.85
N ARG A 423 -36.83 -26.07 -2.66
CA ARG A 423 -37.48 -25.48 -1.50
C ARG A 423 -36.64 -24.36 -0.90
N LEU A 424 -35.29 -24.50 -0.87
CA LEU A 424 -34.38 -23.44 -0.42
C LEU A 424 -34.52 -22.21 -1.31
N SER A 425 -34.51 -22.39 -2.63
CA SER A 425 -34.65 -21.28 -3.57
C SER A 425 -36.00 -20.55 -3.44
N GLU A 426 -37.06 -21.26 -3.12
CA GLU A 426 -38.39 -20.69 -2.86
C GLU A 426 -38.41 -19.86 -1.56
N VAL A 427 -37.92 -20.43 -0.44
CA VAL A 427 -38.05 -19.80 0.90
C VAL A 427 -37.00 -18.75 1.19
N LEU A 428 -35.81 -18.84 0.59
CA LEU A 428 -34.77 -17.87 0.74
C LEU A 428 -34.78 -16.75 -0.32
N ARG A 429 -35.68 -16.78 -1.26
CA ARG A 429 -35.97 -15.66 -2.16
C ARG A 429 -36.84 -14.63 -1.43
N ALA A 430 -36.21 -13.51 -1.00
CA ALA A 430 -36.94 -12.50 -0.22
C ALA A 430 -37.64 -11.47 -1.12
N ASN A 431 -36.99 -10.98 -2.17
CA ASN A 431 -37.57 -10.05 -3.15
C ASN A 431 -38.00 -10.83 -4.41
N PRO A 432 -39.31 -10.76 -4.82
CA PRO A 432 -39.78 -11.43 -6.04
C PRO A 432 -39.09 -10.97 -7.32
N ASP A 433 -38.59 -9.72 -7.36
CA ASP A 433 -37.95 -9.13 -8.52
C ASP A 433 -36.45 -9.44 -8.62
N VAL A 434 -35.89 -10.07 -7.57
CA VAL A 434 -34.47 -10.46 -7.52
C VAL A 434 -34.35 -11.98 -7.53
N PRO A 435 -33.56 -12.57 -8.45
CA PRO A 435 -33.27 -14.00 -8.43
C PRO A 435 -32.70 -14.48 -7.11
N TYR A 436 -33.07 -15.69 -6.69
CA TYR A 436 -32.54 -16.34 -5.49
C TYR A 436 -31.00 -16.40 -5.52
N GLU A 437 -30.47 -16.80 -6.67
CA GLU A 437 -29.02 -16.96 -6.90
C GLU A 437 -28.27 -15.65 -6.63
N GLN A 438 -28.78 -14.53 -7.13
CA GLN A 438 -28.17 -13.20 -6.90
C GLN A 438 -28.12 -12.85 -5.41
N ARG A 439 -29.17 -13.14 -4.65
CA ARG A 439 -29.22 -12.89 -3.21
C ARG A 439 -28.16 -13.72 -2.46
N ILE A 440 -28.09 -15.01 -2.76
CA ILE A 440 -27.16 -15.93 -2.10
C ILE A 440 -25.72 -15.62 -2.50
N GLU A 441 -25.45 -15.38 -3.78
CA GLU A 441 -24.12 -14.99 -4.26
C GLU A 441 -23.65 -13.68 -3.62
N THR A 442 -24.52 -12.68 -3.50
CA THR A 442 -24.18 -11.41 -2.83
C THR A 442 -23.88 -11.63 -1.35
N ALA A 443 -24.64 -12.47 -0.66
CA ALA A 443 -24.40 -12.80 0.74
C ALA A 443 -23.07 -13.56 0.91
N ARG A 444 -22.75 -14.53 0.05
CA ARG A 444 -21.46 -15.25 0.02
C ARG A 444 -20.30 -14.32 -0.30
N PHE A 445 -20.50 -13.36 -1.20
CA PHE A 445 -19.49 -12.36 -1.51
C PHE A 445 -19.17 -11.49 -0.28
N ILE A 446 -20.17 -11.03 0.47
CA ILE A 446 -19.97 -10.29 1.72
C ILE A 446 -19.27 -11.16 2.77
N GLU A 447 -19.70 -12.41 2.93
CA GLU A 447 -19.08 -13.37 3.84
C GLU A 447 -17.58 -13.54 3.51
N ASP A 448 -17.25 -13.78 2.26
CA ASP A 448 -15.87 -13.98 1.80
C ASP A 448 -14.98 -12.76 2.07
N LEU A 449 -15.51 -11.54 1.85
CA LEU A 449 -14.78 -10.29 2.11
C LEU A 449 -14.62 -9.97 3.61
N THR A 450 -15.51 -10.44 4.48
CA THR A 450 -15.60 -9.92 5.86
C THR A 450 -15.43 -10.98 6.93
N ALA A 451 -16.11 -12.12 6.83
CA ALA A 451 -16.13 -13.19 7.83
C ALA A 451 -15.30 -14.41 7.42
N GLY A 452 -15.00 -14.57 6.13
CA GLY A 452 -14.19 -15.66 5.62
C GLY A 452 -12.72 -15.56 6.00
N TYR A 453 -11.92 -16.54 5.58
CA TYR A 453 -10.47 -16.61 5.82
C TYR A 453 -9.74 -15.31 5.38
N GLN A 454 -10.08 -14.79 4.22
CA GLN A 454 -9.50 -13.56 3.68
C GLN A 454 -9.97 -12.32 4.46
N GLY A 455 -11.24 -12.26 4.85
CA GLY A 455 -11.81 -11.16 5.62
C GLY A 455 -11.15 -10.97 6.98
N GLY A 456 -10.92 -12.05 7.71
CA GLY A 456 -10.18 -12.03 8.97
C GLY A 456 -8.74 -11.53 8.79
N TRP A 457 -8.06 -11.99 7.74
CA TRP A 457 -6.73 -11.53 7.41
C TRP A 457 -6.71 -10.03 7.03
N TYR A 458 -7.71 -9.55 6.26
CA TYR A 458 -7.87 -8.14 5.89
C TYR A 458 -8.01 -7.21 7.09
N SER A 459 -8.76 -7.62 8.10
CA SER A 459 -8.93 -6.87 9.34
C SER A 459 -7.58 -6.65 10.03
N VAL A 460 -6.80 -7.73 10.19
CA VAL A 460 -5.51 -7.69 10.89
C VAL A 460 -4.47 -6.89 10.11
N ILE A 461 -4.35 -7.07 8.79
CA ILE A 461 -3.37 -6.31 8.00
C ILE A 461 -3.77 -4.84 7.87
N SER A 462 -5.06 -4.51 7.86
CA SER A 462 -5.53 -3.13 7.86
C SER A 462 -5.14 -2.41 9.15
N LEU A 463 -5.19 -3.11 10.28
CA LEU A 463 -4.77 -2.57 11.57
C LEU A 463 -3.25 -2.37 11.67
N HIS A 464 -2.46 -3.33 11.19
CA HIS A 464 -1.01 -3.39 11.43
C HIS A 464 -0.14 -3.03 10.21
N GLY A 465 -0.64 -3.15 8.99
CA GLY A 465 0.12 -2.80 7.78
C GLY A 465 0.50 -1.33 7.77
N GLY A 466 1.77 -1.03 7.49
CA GLY A 466 2.31 0.34 7.59
C GLY A 466 2.58 0.83 9.02
N GLY A 467 2.59 -0.07 10.00
CA GLY A 467 2.81 0.21 11.43
C GLY A 467 1.52 0.16 12.26
N SER A 468 1.69 0.20 13.59
CA SER A 468 0.56 0.17 14.53
C SER A 468 -0.14 1.54 14.63
N PRO A 469 -1.40 1.60 15.11
CA PRO A 469 -2.07 2.85 15.43
C PRO A 469 -1.26 3.77 16.37
N ALA A 470 -0.50 3.19 17.30
CA ALA A 470 0.38 3.96 18.19
C ALA A 470 1.48 4.68 17.40
N ALA A 471 2.11 4.01 16.43
CA ALA A 471 3.14 4.63 15.58
C ALA A 471 2.54 5.77 14.73
N MET A 472 1.33 5.60 14.21
CA MET A 472 0.65 6.66 13.45
C MET A 472 0.35 7.88 14.32
N LYS A 473 -0.14 7.67 15.56
CA LYS A 473 -0.39 8.77 16.51
C LYS A 473 0.89 9.52 16.87
N GLN A 474 2.01 8.81 17.03
CA GLN A 474 3.31 9.45 17.26
C GLN A 474 3.75 10.31 16.07
N GLU A 475 3.57 9.82 14.84
CA GLU A 475 3.94 10.59 13.64
C GLU A 475 3.01 11.79 13.42
N ILE A 476 1.71 11.67 13.70
CA ILE A 476 0.78 12.81 13.68
C ILE A 476 1.27 13.88 14.67
N TRP A 477 1.52 13.50 15.92
CA TRP A 477 1.99 14.44 16.94
C TRP A 477 3.30 15.11 16.60
N ARG A 478 4.26 14.34 16.09
CA ARG A 478 5.60 14.84 15.71
C ARG A 478 5.55 15.85 14.57
N ASN A 479 4.67 15.65 13.60
CA ASN A 479 4.61 16.45 12.38
C ASN A 479 3.52 17.54 12.45
N TYR A 480 2.56 17.46 13.38
CA TYR A 480 1.50 18.46 13.50
C TYR A 480 2.01 19.70 14.25
N PRO A 481 1.77 20.90 13.71
CA PRO A 481 2.33 22.13 14.26
C PRO A 481 1.50 22.67 15.45
N VAL A 482 1.54 21.99 16.56
CA VAL A 482 0.81 22.39 17.78
C VAL A 482 1.26 23.78 18.25
N GLY A 483 2.55 24.11 18.13
CA GLY A 483 3.10 25.43 18.53
C GLY A 483 2.35 26.60 17.87
N ASN A 484 2.06 26.50 16.58
CA ASN A 484 1.32 27.56 15.87
C ASN A 484 -0.12 27.72 16.39
N LYS A 485 -0.71 26.65 16.93
CA LYS A 485 -2.05 26.71 17.53
C LYS A 485 -2.00 27.35 18.91
N VAL A 486 -0.92 27.10 19.65
CA VAL A 486 -0.64 27.79 20.92
C VAL A 486 -0.47 29.27 20.68
N GLU A 487 0.41 29.69 19.76
CA GLU A 487 0.62 31.10 19.40
C GLU A 487 -0.68 31.80 18.97
N LEU A 488 -1.56 31.09 18.24
CA LEU A 488 -2.87 31.60 17.86
C LEU A 488 -3.72 31.95 19.09
N VAL A 489 -3.78 31.05 20.08
CA VAL A 489 -4.56 31.21 21.28
C VAL A 489 -3.97 32.32 22.20
N GLU A 490 -2.64 32.28 22.40
CA GLU A 490 -1.93 33.32 23.21
C GLU A 490 -2.21 34.72 22.66
N ARG A 491 -2.09 34.90 21.35
CA ARG A 491 -2.40 36.19 20.71
C ARG A 491 -3.87 36.62 20.93
N LEU A 492 -4.81 35.68 20.93
CA LEU A 492 -6.22 35.99 21.21
C LEU A 492 -6.47 36.34 22.68
N LEU A 493 -5.76 35.68 23.59
CA LEU A 493 -5.82 35.98 25.03
C LEU A 493 -5.21 37.35 25.34
N GLU A 494 -4.09 37.73 24.75
CA GLU A 494 -3.47 39.05 24.86
C GLU A 494 -4.39 40.15 24.32
N ARG A 495 -5.11 39.91 23.22
CA ARG A 495 -6.10 40.85 22.69
C ARG A 495 -7.30 41.07 23.65
N GLY A 496 -7.66 40.05 24.43
CA GLY A 496 -8.69 40.15 25.46
C GLY A 496 -8.27 41.01 26.67
N ILE A 497 -6.97 41.21 26.87
CA ILE A 497 -6.40 42.01 27.95
C ILE A 497 -6.19 43.49 27.54
N ALA A 498 -5.96 43.76 26.25
CA ALA A 498 -5.76 45.09 25.69
C ALA A 498 -7.10 45.83 25.45
N ALA A 499 -7.92 45.95 26.50
CA ALA A 499 -9.16 46.75 26.47
C ALA A 499 -8.90 48.26 26.64
N ASP A 500 -7.64 48.72 26.62
CA ASP A 500 -7.25 50.12 26.86
C ASP A 500 -6.67 50.85 25.63
N GLY A 501 -7.04 50.46 24.42
CA GLY A 501 -6.93 51.35 23.24
C GLY A 501 -5.56 51.50 22.59
N SER A 502 -4.57 50.65 22.86
CA SER A 502 -3.32 50.67 22.13
C SER A 502 -3.38 49.78 20.88
N ALA A 503 -2.81 50.27 19.78
CA ALA A 503 -2.97 49.86 18.40
C ALA A 503 -3.04 48.33 18.16
N ALA A 504 -4.10 47.92 17.49
CA ALA A 504 -4.27 46.58 16.97
C ALA A 504 -3.07 46.13 16.15
N ALA A 505 -2.48 44.99 16.53
CA ALA A 505 -1.50 44.30 15.70
C ALA A 505 -2.12 44.00 14.32
N ALA A 506 -1.29 44.03 13.29
CA ALA A 506 -1.67 43.84 11.88
C ALA A 506 -2.59 42.64 11.67
N PRO A 507 -3.54 42.71 10.72
CA PRO A 507 -4.50 41.63 10.46
C PRO A 507 -3.79 40.31 10.16
N HIS A 508 -4.38 39.26 10.71
CA HIS A 508 -3.91 37.89 10.49
C HIS A 508 -3.93 37.55 9.01
N ASP A 509 -2.78 37.22 8.46
CA ASP A 509 -2.66 36.60 7.14
C ASP A 509 -2.79 35.07 7.29
N PRO A 510 -3.93 34.47 6.88
CA PRO A 510 -4.12 33.02 6.96
C PRO A 510 -3.07 32.23 6.17
N ALA A 511 -2.52 32.79 5.09
CA ALA A 511 -1.48 32.17 4.28
C ALA A 511 -0.16 32.06 5.04
N ARG A 512 0.16 33.01 5.94
CA ARG A 512 1.35 32.96 6.80
C ARG A 512 1.28 31.85 7.86
N ALA A 513 0.08 31.53 8.36
CA ALA A 513 -0.11 30.43 9.31
C ALA A 513 0.14 29.07 8.69
N ILE A 514 -0.17 28.92 7.39
CA ILE A 514 0.09 27.70 6.63
C ILE A 514 1.59 27.53 6.33
N THR A 515 2.33 28.64 6.12
CA THR A 515 3.74 28.60 5.71
C THR A 515 4.75 28.59 6.86
N LYS A 516 4.40 29.15 8.05
CA LYS A 516 5.28 29.12 9.24
C LYS A 516 5.43 27.73 9.89
N ASN A 517 4.75 26.75 9.36
CA ASN A 517 4.52 25.45 9.96
C ASN A 517 5.69 24.49 9.92
N ARG A 518 6.92 24.92 9.62
CA ARG A 518 8.00 23.96 9.43
C ARG A 518 9.34 24.48 9.93
N GLN A 519 9.53 24.38 11.23
CA GLN A 519 10.86 24.10 11.73
C GLN A 519 11.03 22.58 11.79
N PRO A 520 12.08 22.01 11.18
CA PRO A 520 12.44 20.62 11.41
C PRO A 520 12.72 20.45 12.88
N GLY A 521 12.23 19.37 13.47
CA GLY A 521 12.61 18.98 14.82
C GLY A 521 14.12 19.00 14.93
N LYS A 522 14.64 19.61 15.99
CA LYS A 522 16.06 19.65 16.29
C LYS A 522 16.67 18.26 16.26
N CYS A 523 17.31 17.96 15.16
CA CYS A 523 18.35 16.96 15.07
C CYS A 523 19.52 17.66 14.40
N CYS A 524 20.56 17.91 15.20
CA CYS A 524 21.90 18.39 14.84
C CYS A 524 22.02 19.86 14.37
N ASP A 525 22.65 20.64 15.22
CA ASP A 525 23.26 21.93 14.91
C ASP A 525 24.24 21.80 13.74
N THR A 526 23.90 22.36 12.59
CA THR A 526 24.85 23.07 11.70
C THR A 526 24.00 23.86 10.70
N GLY A 527 24.33 25.14 10.59
CA GLY A 527 23.58 26.20 9.96
C GLY A 527 23.09 25.97 8.54
N CYS A 528 21.84 26.37 8.33
CA CYS A 528 21.36 26.70 7.00
C CYS A 528 20.47 27.94 7.09
N THR A 529 20.93 29.00 6.46
CA THR A 529 20.24 30.26 6.25
C THR A 529 19.59 30.22 4.87
N THR A 530 18.31 30.39 4.78
CA THR A 530 17.50 31.29 3.94
C THR A 530 16.06 30.77 3.81
N PRO A 531 15.02 31.59 4.01
CA PRO A 531 13.64 31.17 3.87
C PRO A 531 13.24 31.21 2.37
N GLY A 532 12.86 30.05 1.85
CA GLY A 532 12.22 29.95 0.52
C GLY A 532 10.88 30.66 0.48
N GLN A 533 10.60 31.30 -0.66
CA GLN A 533 9.32 31.95 -0.93
C GLN A 533 8.15 30.94 -0.81
N PRO A 534 6.97 31.37 -0.35
CA PRO A 534 5.80 30.51 -0.27
C PRO A 534 5.39 30.05 -1.68
N VAL A 535 5.35 28.76 -1.89
CA VAL A 535 4.73 28.18 -3.09
C VAL A 535 3.22 28.31 -2.90
N MET A 536 2.62 29.25 -3.64
CA MET A 536 1.17 29.29 -3.82
C MET A 536 0.79 28.06 -4.63
N VAL A 537 0.00 27.16 -4.04
CA VAL A 537 -0.62 26.08 -4.79
C VAL A 537 -1.69 26.72 -5.67
N ASP A 538 -1.47 26.71 -6.97
CA ASP A 538 -2.47 27.17 -7.92
C ASP A 538 -3.60 26.13 -7.99
N LEU A 539 -4.66 26.37 -7.22
CA LEU A 539 -5.82 25.48 -7.14
C LEU A 539 -6.45 25.16 -8.51
N PRO A 540 -6.52 26.09 -9.50
CA PRO A 540 -6.97 25.75 -10.84
C PRO A 540 -6.12 24.67 -11.50
N THR A 541 -4.81 24.72 -11.37
CA THR A 541 -3.90 23.72 -11.98
C THR A 541 -4.07 22.35 -11.34
N VAL A 542 -4.36 22.28 -10.03
CA VAL A 542 -4.65 21.01 -9.35
C VAL A 542 -5.98 20.41 -9.81
N VAL A 543 -6.98 21.25 -10.05
CA VAL A 543 -8.30 20.80 -10.53
C VAL A 543 -8.23 20.34 -11.99
N GLU A 544 -7.41 20.95 -12.82
CA GLU A 544 -7.19 20.54 -14.22
C GLU A 544 -6.40 19.23 -14.33
N THR A 545 -5.54 18.91 -13.34
CA THR A 545 -4.77 17.66 -13.29
C THR A 545 -5.46 16.53 -12.55
N LEU A 546 -6.56 16.79 -11.86
CA LEU A 546 -7.40 15.72 -11.33
C LEU A 546 -7.94 14.92 -12.53
N PRO A 547 -7.65 13.61 -12.61
CA PRO A 547 -8.30 12.78 -13.62
C PRO A 547 -9.80 13.00 -13.43
N SER A 548 -10.48 13.38 -14.52
CA SER A 548 -11.94 13.43 -14.54
C SER A 548 -12.40 12.15 -13.85
N ARG A 549 -13.09 12.27 -12.71
CA ARG A 549 -13.59 11.12 -11.96
C ARG A 549 -14.06 10.12 -12.97
N LEU A 550 -13.39 8.96 -13.03
CA LEU A 550 -13.63 7.90 -14.00
C LEU A 550 -15.13 7.73 -14.22
N PRO A 551 -15.59 7.29 -15.38
CA PRO A 551 -16.98 7.37 -15.84
C PRO A 551 -17.97 6.54 -15.02
N HIS A 552 -17.98 6.73 -13.71
CA HIS A 552 -19.03 6.22 -12.84
C HIS A 552 -20.41 6.85 -13.14
N ARG A 553 -20.45 7.98 -13.88
CA ARG A 553 -21.74 8.57 -14.27
C ARG A 553 -22.37 7.94 -15.50
N GLU A 554 -21.61 7.39 -16.42
CA GLU A 554 -22.19 6.81 -17.64
C GLU A 554 -22.67 5.36 -17.46
N SER A 555 -22.08 4.59 -16.53
CA SER A 555 -22.56 3.24 -16.21
C SER A 555 -23.83 3.22 -15.34
N MET A 556 -24.19 4.34 -14.74
CA MET A 556 -25.40 4.46 -13.91
C MET A 556 -26.65 4.97 -14.67
N GLN A 557 -26.58 5.19 -15.99
CA GLN A 557 -27.75 5.62 -16.78
C GLN A 557 -28.82 4.53 -16.95
N GLY A 558 -28.60 3.32 -16.45
CA GLY A 558 -29.58 2.22 -16.45
C GLY A 558 -30.23 1.91 -15.10
N LEU A 559 -29.81 2.56 -14.00
CA LEU A 559 -30.48 2.39 -12.72
C LEU A 559 -31.69 3.36 -12.62
N PRO A 560 -32.85 2.92 -12.13
CA PRO A 560 -34.00 3.80 -11.93
C PRO A 560 -33.58 4.97 -11.03
N LYS A 561 -34.08 6.17 -11.34
CA LYS A 561 -33.82 7.39 -10.57
C LYS A 561 -34.19 7.18 -9.11
N LEU A 562 -33.19 6.81 -8.30
CA LEU A 562 -33.26 6.82 -6.84
C LEU A 562 -32.72 8.17 -6.37
N LEU A 563 -33.58 9.17 -6.35
CA LEU A 563 -33.53 10.39 -5.55
C LEU A 563 -34.90 10.57 -4.91
#